data_8e9f3220b201f4cb23eb778cdbe9e990
#
_entry.id   8e9f3220b201f4cb23eb778cdbe9e990
#
_cell.length_a   1.000
_cell.length_b   1.000
_cell.length_c   1.000
_cell.angle_alpha   90.00
_cell.angle_beta   90.00
_cell.angle_gamma   90.00
#
_symmetry.space_group_name_H-M   'P 1'
#
loop_
_entity.id
_entity.type
_entity.pdbx_description
1 polymer ?
#
loop_
_entity_poly.entity_id
_entity_poly.type
_entity_poly.pdbx_seq_one_letter_code
_entity_poly.pdbx_strand_id
1 'polypeptide(L)'
;MNICKYCKEKGLKKEEYNLFKNNVKTIAETIRKNLKDTQGLFFETKNILPEATKETNKDWEYLRGFIIQELKKMNVEFRENSKYYRVIK
;
A
#
# COMPACT_ATOMS: atom_id res chain seq x y z
N MET A 1 -0.52 -10.23 10.07
CA MET A 1 -1.95 -9.98 10.34
C MET A 1 -2.78 -10.82 9.37
N ASN A 2 -3.60 -11.71 9.89
CA ASN A 2 -4.36 -12.64 9.05
C ASN A 2 -5.82 -12.23 8.82
N ILE A 3 -6.15 -10.97 9.14
CA ILE A 3 -7.50 -10.45 8.92
C ILE A 3 -7.91 -10.60 7.45
N CYS A 4 -6.98 -10.32 6.54
CA CYS A 4 -7.24 -10.40 5.11
C CYS A 4 -7.69 -11.81 4.70
N LYS A 5 -6.93 -12.83 5.09
CA LYS A 5 -7.25 -14.20 4.78
C LYS A 5 -8.57 -14.63 5.42
N TYR A 6 -8.75 -14.28 6.68
CA TYR A 6 -9.99 -14.60 7.40
C TYR A 6 -11.21 -13.95 6.75
N CYS A 7 -11.13 -12.66 6.48
CA CYS A 7 -12.22 -11.93 5.85
C CYS A 7 -12.56 -12.49 4.49
N LYS A 8 -11.55 -12.87 3.72
CA LYS A 8 -11.73 -13.47 2.41
C LYS A 8 -12.48 -14.79 2.47
N GLU A 9 -12.10 -15.66 3.39
CA GLU A 9 -12.74 -16.96 3.60
C GLU A 9 -14.18 -16.81 4.09
N LYS A 10 -14.46 -15.78 4.86
CA LYS A 10 -15.78 -15.52 5.44
C LYS A 10 -16.62 -14.55 4.63
N GLY A 11 -16.11 -14.05 3.52
CA GLY A 11 -16.82 -13.06 2.73
C GLY A 11 -16.87 -11.67 3.37
N LEU A 12 -15.94 -11.35 4.27
CA LEU A 12 -15.92 -10.09 5.01
C LEU A 12 -14.96 -9.06 4.38
N LYS A 13 -14.74 -9.16 3.10
CA LYS A 13 -13.82 -8.28 2.36
C LYS A 13 -14.13 -6.80 2.53
N LYS A 14 -15.41 -6.46 2.58
CA LYS A 14 -15.85 -5.09 2.73
C LYS A 14 -15.44 -4.50 4.08
N GLU A 15 -15.50 -5.29 5.14
CA GLU A 15 -15.07 -4.84 6.46
C GLU A 15 -13.56 -4.60 6.51
N GLU A 16 -12.80 -5.47 5.88
CA GLU A 16 -11.36 -5.30 5.77
C GLU A 16 -11.01 -4.03 5.00
N TYR A 17 -11.69 -3.80 3.88
CA TYR A 17 -11.50 -2.60 3.08
C TYR A 17 -11.76 -1.35 3.92
N ASN A 18 -12.86 -1.33 4.66
CA ASN A 18 -13.21 -0.19 5.51
C ASN A 18 -12.17 0.02 6.61
N LEU A 19 -11.65 -1.06 7.18
CA LEU A 19 -10.60 -0.98 8.18
C LEU A 19 -9.34 -0.33 7.60
N PHE A 20 -8.91 -0.78 6.43
CA PHE A 20 -7.76 -0.21 5.75
C PHE A 20 -7.98 1.24 5.37
N LYS A 21 -9.16 1.56 4.85
CA LYS A 21 -9.51 2.94 4.46
C LYS A 21 -9.40 3.90 5.64
N ASN A 22 -9.86 3.47 6.81
CA ASN A 22 -9.79 4.29 8.02
C ASN A 22 -8.39 4.41 8.59
N ASN A 23 -7.47 3.56 8.15
CA ASN A 23 -6.10 3.51 8.66
C ASN A 23 -5.03 3.74 7.59
N VAL A 24 -5.42 4.30 6.45
CA VAL A 24 -4.50 4.52 5.32
C VAL A 24 -3.24 5.26 5.74
N LYS A 25 -3.38 6.33 6.51
CA LYS A 25 -2.24 7.12 6.96
C LYS A 25 -1.31 6.27 7.84
N THR A 26 -1.87 5.53 8.77
CA THR A 26 -1.09 4.66 9.67
C THR A 26 -0.38 3.55 8.88
N ILE A 27 -1.08 2.97 7.91
CA ILE A 27 -0.51 1.93 7.05
C ILE A 27 0.67 2.51 6.26
N ALA A 28 0.48 3.68 5.66
CA ALA A 28 1.53 4.34 4.90
C ALA A 28 2.74 4.69 5.78
N GLU A 29 2.50 5.19 6.99
CA GLU A 29 3.56 5.49 7.94
C GLU A 29 4.35 4.23 8.32
N THR A 30 3.66 3.13 8.53
CA THR A 30 4.30 1.86 8.85
C THR A 30 5.16 1.37 7.67
N ILE A 31 4.63 1.46 6.45
CA ILE A 31 5.37 1.10 5.25
C ILE A 31 6.63 1.97 5.15
N ARG A 32 6.48 3.29 5.28
CA ARG A 32 7.60 4.22 5.16
C ARG A 32 8.68 3.96 6.21
N LYS A 33 8.28 3.68 7.43
CA LYS A 33 9.20 3.38 8.52
C LYS A 33 10.06 2.16 8.22
N ASN A 34 9.50 1.18 7.51
CA ASN A 34 10.19 -0.06 7.19
C ASN A 34 10.91 -0.02 5.84
N LEU A 35 10.76 1.07 5.07
CA LEU A 35 11.45 1.20 3.80
C LEU A 35 12.92 1.46 4.03
N LYS A 36 13.73 0.70 3.31
CA LYS A 36 15.17 0.90 3.28
C LYS A 36 15.52 1.96 2.24
N ASP A 37 16.67 2.61 2.42
CA ASP A 37 17.22 3.52 1.43
C ASP A 37 17.42 2.76 0.11
N THR A 38 16.82 3.26 -0.96
CA THR A 38 16.92 2.64 -2.29
C THR A 38 18.18 3.10 -3.05
N GLN A 39 18.91 4.05 -2.50
CA GLN A 39 20.11 4.61 -3.14
C GLN A 39 19.87 5.10 -4.56
N GLY A 40 18.71 5.68 -4.79
CA GLY A 40 18.32 6.21 -6.09
C GLY A 40 17.79 5.18 -7.08
N LEU A 41 17.75 3.91 -6.70
CA LEU A 41 17.22 2.86 -7.56
C LEU A 41 15.71 2.71 -7.40
N PHE A 42 15.05 2.25 -8.46
CA PHE A 42 13.62 1.97 -8.44
C PHE A 42 13.37 0.50 -8.16
N PHE A 43 12.38 0.22 -7.32
CA PHE A 43 11.92 -1.12 -6.99
C PHE A 43 10.43 -1.23 -7.23
N GLU A 44 9.94 -2.44 -7.38
CA GLU A 44 8.51 -2.66 -7.62
C GLU A 44 7.67 -2.30 -6.41
N THR A 45 6.68 -1.44 -6.63
CA THR A 45 5.78 -0.96 -5.58
C THR A 45 5.01 -2.09 -4.92
N LYS A 46 4.66 -3.14 -5.66
CA LYS A 46 3.91 -4.29 -5.12
C LYS A 46 4.61 -4.95 -3.93
N ASN A 47 5.93 -4.81 -3.83
CA ASN A 47 6.70 -5.45 -2.76
C ASN A 47 6.53 -4.77 -1.40
N ILE A 48 6.01 -3.55 -1.39
CA ILE A 48 5.83 -2.79 -0.15
C ILE A 48 4.36 -2.60 0.23
N LEU A 49 3.45 -3.01 -0.62
CA LEU A 49 2.01 -2.87 -0.37
C LEU A 49 1.46 -4.07 0.38
N PRO A 50 0.43 -3.87 1.22
CA PRO A 50 -0.26 -4.99 1.86
C PRO A 50 -0.82 -5.98 0.85
N GLU A 51 -0.78 -7.25 1.17
CA GLU A 51 -1.24 -8.31 0.27
C GLU A 51 -2.67 -8.10 -0.23
N ALA A 52 -3.56 -7.64 0.65
CA ALA A 52 -4.94 -7.41 0.28
C ALA A 52 -5.09 -6.42 -0.87
N THR A 53 -4.23 -5.41 -0.92
CA THR A 53 -4.29 -4.36 -1.95
C THR A 53 -3.79 -4.81 -3.31
N LYS A 54 -3.24 -6.01 -3.39
CA LYS A 54 -2.75 -6.56 -4.67
C LYS A 54 -3.86 -7.20 -5.50
N GLU A 55 -5.05 -7.30 -4.95
CA GLU A 55 -6.19 -7.87 -5.68
C GLU A 55 -6.66 -6.93 -6.78
N THR A 56 -7.12 -7.51 -7.88
CA THR A 56 -7.64 -6.78 -9.03
C THR A 56 -9.11 -6.41 -8.82
N ASN A 57 -9.36 -5.50 -7.90
CA ASN A 57 -10.70 -5.02 -7.56
C ASN A 57 -10.64 -3.50 -7.49
N LYS A 58 -11.66 -2.82 -7.98
CA LYS A 58 -11.70 -1.35 -7.98
C LYS A 58 -11.53 -0.75 -6.58
N ASP A 59 -12.16 -1.37 -5.59
CA ASP A 59 -12.07 -0.85 -4.22
C ASP A 59 -10.63 -0.92 -3.71
N TRP A 60 -9.94 -2.02 -4.00
CA TRP A 60 -8.55 -2.17 -3.58
C TRP A 60 -7.60 -1.28 -4.39
N GLU A 61 -7.93 -0.99 -5.64
CA GLU A 61 -7.17 -0.02 -6.43
C GLU A 61 -7.25 1.38 -5.81
N TYR A 62 -8.45 1.79 -5.37
CA TYR A 62 -8.61 3.06 -4.68
C TYR A 62 -7.79 3.11 -3.40
N LEU A 63 -7.86 2.05 -2.62
CA LEU A 63 -7.11 1.97 -1.37
C LEU A 63 -5.60 2.06 -1.62
N ARG A 64 -5.13 1.32 -2.61
CA ARG A 64 -3.73 1.35 -3.03
C ARG A 64 -3.32 2.76 -3.42
N GLY A 65 -4.18 3.45 -4.17
CA GLY A 65 -3.94 4.83 -4.56
C GLY A 65 -3.82 5.78 -3.37
N PHE A 66 -4.66 5.60 -2.36
CA PHE A 66 -4.60 6.41 -1.14
C PHE A 66 -3.29 6.17 -0.38
N ILE A 67 -2.88 4.92 -0.26
CA ILE A 67 -1.62 4.58 0.40
C ILE A 67 -0.45 5.22 -0.35
N ILE A 68 -0.44 5.13 -1.67
CA ILE A 68 0.59 5.73 -2.51
C ILE A 68 0.63 7.24 -2.36
N GLN A 69 -0.52 7.90 -2.31
CA GLN A 69 -0.59 9.35 -2.11
C GLN A 69 0.04 9.75 -0.77
N GLU A 70 -0.23 9.00 0.27
CA GLU A 70 0.39 9.28 1.58
C GLU A 70 1.90 9.06 1.54
N LEU A 71 2.36 8.00 0.86
CA LEU A 71 3.79 7.76 0.72
C LEU A 71 4.50 8.87 -0.07
N LYS A 72 3.84 9.44 -1.07
CA LYS A 72 4.40 10.58 -1.82
C LYS A 72 4.68 11.77 -0.91
N LYS A 73 3.87 11.96 0.12
CA LYS A 73 4.08 13.02 1.10
C LYS A 73 5.26 12.74 2.03
N MET A 74 5.76 11.51 2.01
CA MET A 74 6.85 11.06 2.90
C MET A 74 8.13 10.81 2.13
N ASN A 75 8.38 11.57 1.06
CA ASN A 75 9.59 11.49 0.25
C ASN A 75 9.77 10.15 -0.46
N VAL A 76 8.68 9.61 -0.98
CA VAL A 76 8.74 8.43 -1.84
C VAL A 76 8.27 8.85 -3.24
N GLU A 77 9.12 8.64 -4.24
CA GLU A 77 8.80 8.94 -5.64
C GLU A 77 8.24 7.68 -6.31
N PHE A 78 7.24 7.88 -7.18
CA PHE A 78 6.65 6.79 -7.94
C PHE A 78 6.76 7.07 -9.44
N ARG A 79 6.93 6.03 -10.24
CA ARG A 79 6.97 6.13 -11.70
C ARG A 79 6.13 5.04 -12.36
N GLU A 80 5.80 5.25 -13.62
CA GLU A 80 5.03 4.30 -14.46
C GLU A 80 3.71 3.90 -13.80
N ASN A 81 2.86 4.91 -13.54
CA ASN A 81 1.57 4.71 -12.87
C ASN A 81 1.72 4.06 -11.50
N SER A 82 2.75 4.50 -10.78
CA SER A 82 3.04 4.01 -9.43
C SER A 82 3.45 2.53 -9.38
N LYS A 83 3.91 1.99 -10.50
CA LYS A 83 4.38 0.62 -10.55
C LYS A 83 5.75 0.45 -9.90
N TYR A 84 6.55 1.50 -9.91
CA TYR A 84 7.89 1.53 -9.30
C TYR A 84 8.01 2.67 -8.31
N TYR A 85 8.84 2.46 -7.31
CA TYR A 85 9.09 3.48 -6.29
C TYR A 85 10.57 3.61 -6.00
N ARG A 86 10.96 4.77 -5.48
CA ARG A 86 12.27 4.97 -4.85
C ARG A 86 12.11 5.96 -3.69
N VAL A 87 13.00 5.84 -2.71
CA VAL A 87 13.03 6.76 -1.57
C VAL A 87 13.88 7.98 -1.95
N ILE A 88 13.34 9.18 -1.75
CA ILE A 88 14.05 10.43 -2.00
C ILE A 88 14.59 10.92 -0.66
N LYS A 89 15.87 11.24 -0.62
CA LYS A 89 16.48 11.83 0.57
C LYS A 89 16.37 13.34 0.57
#